data_1361ab9ab0022004ad2fe61a1c2833dd
#
_entry.id   1361ab9ab0022004ad2fe61a1c2833dd
#
_cell.length_a   1.000
_cell.length_b   1.000
_cell.length_c   1.000
_cell.angle_alpha   90.00
_cell.angle_beta   90.00
_cell.angle_gamma   90.00
#
_symmetry.space_group_name_H-M   'P 1'
#
loop_
_entity.id
_entity.type
_entity.pdbx_description
1 polymer ?
#
loop_
_entity_poly.entity_id
_entity_poly.type
_entity_poly.pdbx_seq_one_letter_code
_entity_poly.pdbx_strand_id
1 'polypeptide(L)'
;MAQDHRVPWFPAWGIHFPEPLDDPQNVISIFNEWRPNERWLLLSYSAAASEIHLWTVWHALRRRELRNSMVGNNVDTEFLRLISGTHQIRIAFGRAGLKQGDENAWIVYLPEFGTEYAFTLDGETLEIPQNTFNDATADANRLMLHLKSSLVTERPMPTVEGLQRLGNDSNFGDSNLLELESAFLLHAAMADMST
;
A
#
# COMPACT_ATOMS: atom_id res chain seq x y z
N MET A 1 18.38 -11.27 -25.74
CA MET A 1 17.64 -10.00 -25.46
C MET A 1 17.18 -10.09 -24.02
N ALA A 2 17.74 -9.27 -23.13
CA ALA A 2 17.22 -9.18 -21.77
C ALA A 2 15.80 -8.59 -21.87
N GLN A 3 14.77 -9.35 -21.48
CA GLN A 3 13.45 -8.79 -21.30
C GLN A 3 13.58 -7.75 -20.19
N ASP A 4 13.27 -6.52 -20.54
CA ASP A 4 13.19 -5.40 -19.58
C ASP A 4 11.96 -5.66 -18.71
N HIS A 5 12.14 -6.43 -17.64
CA HIS A 5 11.09 -6.73 -16.68
C HIS A 5 10.85 -5.48 -15.83
N ARG A 6 10.27 -4.46 -16.43
CA ARG A 6 9.78 -3.31 -15.68
C ARG A 6 8.63 -3.80 -14.80
N VAL A 7 8.82 -3.67 -13.51
CA VAL A 7 7.74 -3.85 -12.54
C VAL A 7 6.64 -2.84 -12.90
N PRO A 8 5.42 -3.28 -13.22
CA PRO A 8 4.36 -2.36 -13.60
C PRO A 8 4.00 -1.47 -12.40
N TRP A 9 3.43 -0.31 -12.70
CA TRP A 9 2.93 0.56 -11.64
C TRP A 9 1.89 -0.18 -10.81
N PHE A 10 2.11 -0.14 -9.51
CA PHE A 10 1.09 -0.62 -8.59
C PHE A 10 -0.17 0.26 -8.73
N PRO A 11 -1.39 -0.29 -8.66
CA PRO A 11 -2.61 0.50 -8.72
C PRO A 11 -2.76 1.37 -7.46
N ALA A 12 -1.92 2.40 -7.39
CA ALA A 12 -1.88 3.43 -6.36
C ALA A 12 -1.72 4.79 -7.02
N TRP A 13 -2.56 5.74 -6.62
CA TRP A 13 -2.59 7.12 -7.12
C TRP A 13 -2.27 8.06 -5.97
N GLY A 14 -1.20 8.85 -6.11
CA GLY A 14 -0.87 9.92 -5.18
C GLY A 14 -1.92 11.01 -5.27
N ILE A 15 -2.39 11.49 -4.13
CA ILE A 15 -3.35 12.58 -4.04
C ILE A 15 -2.85 13.67 -3.10
N HIS A 16 -3.19 14.91 -3.43
CA HIS A 16 -2.91 16.09 -2.61
C HIS A 16 -4.23 16.70 -2.17
N PHE A 17 -4.36 16.94 -0.87
CA PHE A 17 -5.50 17.65 -0.28
C PHE A 17 -5.25 19.17 -0.37
N PRO A 18 -6.29 20.00 -0.61
CA PRO A 18 -6.13 21.45 -0.75
C PRO A 18 -5.60 22.13 0.53
N GLU A 19 -5.80 21.50 1.67
CA GLU A 19 -5.33 21.93 2.98
C GLU A 19 -4.89 20.70 3.79
N PRO A 20 -3.92 20.87 4.75
CA PRO A 20 -3.55 19.79 5.66
C PRO A 20 -4.78 19.23 6.37
N LEU A 21 -4.85 17.93 6.52
CA LEU A 21 -6.00 17.26 7.14
C LEU A 21 -6.16 17.71 8.61
N ASP A 22 -7.28 18.33 8.92
CA ASP A 22 -7.67 18.62 10.30
C ASP A 22 -8.37 17.40 10.95
N ASP A 23 -9.30 16.78 10.22
CA ASP A 23 -10.01 15.57 10.64
C ASP A 23 -9.84 14.42 9.63
N PRO A 24 -8.83 13.55 9.81
CA PRO A 24 -8.64 12.38 8.96
C PRO A 24 -9.82 11.41 8.96
N GLN A 25 -10.60 11.34 10.05
CA GLN A 25 -11.74 10.43 10.16
C GLN A 25 -12.86 10.82 9.20
N ASN A 26 -13.07 12.12 9.00
CA ASN A 26 -14.04 12.62 8.02
C ASN A 26 -13.64 12.19 6.59
N VAL A 27 -12.36 12.32 6.23
CA VAL A 27 -11.85 11.89 4.92
C VAL A 27 -11.99 10.38 4.72
N ILE A 28 -11.67 9.60 5.74
CA ILE A 28 -11.83 8.13 5.72
C ILE A 28 -13.31 7.75 5.60
N SER A 29 -14.22 8.47 6.26
CA SER A 29 -15.65 8.22 6.18
C SER A 29 -16.18 8.48 4.76
N ILE A 30 -15.81 9.61 4.15
CA ILE A 30 -16.16 9.92 2.75
C ILE A 30 -15.60 8.85 1.81
N PHE A 31 -14.34 8.48 1.98
CA PHE A 31 -13.71 7.45 1.16
C PHE A 31 -14.45 6.11 1.27
N ASN A 32 -14.80 5.67 2.48
CA ASN A 32 -15.51 4.42 2.71
C ASN A 32 -16.94 4.42 2.14
N GLU A 33 -17.60 5.58 2.08
CA GLU A 33 -18.90 5.73 1.46
C GLU A 33 -18.86 5.53 -0.06
N TRP A 34 -17.78 6.01 -0.70
CA TRP A 34 -17.68 6.06 -2.16
C TRP A 34 -16.76 5.02 -2.79
N ARG A 35 -15.95 4.30 -2.01
CA ARG A 35 -15.09 3.24 -2.54
C ARG A 35 -15.92 2.09 -3.12
N PRO A 36 -15.52 1.49 -4.25
CA PRO A 36 -16.28 0.40 -4.89
C PRO A 36 -16.43 -0.83 -4.00
N ASN A 37 -15.40 -1.15 -3.20
CA ASN A 37 -15.37 -2.30 -2.30
C ASN A 37 -14.20 -2.19 -1.30
N GLU A 38 -14.03 -3.22 -0.46
CA GLU A 38 -12.99 -3.28 0.57
C GLU A 38 -11.56 -3.48 0.03
N ARG A 39 -11.40 -3.62 -1.30
CA ARG A 39 -10.06 -3.67 -1.92
C ARG A 39 -9.49 -2.29 -2.21
N TRP A 40 -10.21 -1.25 -1.89
CA TRP A 40 -9.77 0.14 -1.98
C TRP A 40 -9.48 0.69 -0.60
N LEU A 41 -8.32 1.33 -0.43
CA LEU A 41 -7.92 1.93 0.85
C LEU A 41 -7.19 3.26 0.64
N LEU A 42 -7.12 4.03 1.72
CA LEU A 42 -6.25 5.20 1.85
C LEU A 42 -5.00 4.81 2.63
N LEU A 43 -3.85 5.16 2.07
CA LEU A 43 -2.54 4.91 2.66
C LEU A 43 -1.81 6.24 2.86
N SER A 44 -1.12 6.40 3.98
CA SER A 44 -0.22 7.52 4.20
C SER A 44 0.80 7.65 3.07
N TYR A 45 1.05 8.88 2.61
CA TYR A 45 1.93 9.13 1.47
C TYR A 45 3.35 8.57 1.68
N SER A 46 3.93 8.78 2.84
CA SER A 46 5.28 8.31 3.16
C SER A 46 5.37 6.80 3.50
N ALA A 47 4.24 6.09 3.65
CA ALA A 47 4.24 4.66 3.91
C ALA A 47 4.54 3.80 2.67
N ALA A 48 4.43 4.36 1.47
CA ALA A 48 4.76 3.69 0.22
C ALA A 48 6.18 4.08 -0.24
N ALA A 49 7.05 3.09 -0.46
CA ALA A 49 8.46 3.34 -0.79
C ALA A 49 8.79 3.16 -2.27
N SER A 50 8.11 2.24 -2.95
CA SER A 50 8.36 1.95 -4.37
C SER A 50 7.28 1.02 -4.93
N GLU A 51 7.30 0.82 -6.25
CA GLU A 51 6.46 -0.19 -6.90
C GLU A 51 6.76 -1.58 -6.35
N ILE A 52 8.04 -1.91 -6.19
CA ILE A 52 8.48 -3.21 -5.66
C ILE A 52 7.97 -3.41 -4.24
N HIS A 53 8.04 -2.38 -3.39
CA HIS A 53 7.53 -2.44 -2.02
C HIS A 53 6.02 -2.74 -2.00
N LEU A 54 5.22 -1.99 -2.77
CA LEU A 54 3.77 -2.19 -2.81
C LEU A 54 3.40 -3.58 -3.35
N TRP A 55 4.05 -4.04 -4.44
CA TRP A 55 3.83 -5.37 -4.98
C TRP A 55 4.23 -6.48 -4.01
N THR A 56 5.32 -6.31 -3.26
CA THR A 56 5.78 -7.29 -2.26
C THR A 56 4.75 -7.43 -1.13
N VAL A 57 4.25 -6.31 -0.61
CA VAL A 57 3.21 -6.32 0.44
C VAL A 57 1.91 -6.94 -0.09
N TRP A 58 1.49 -6.58 -1.30
CA TRP A 58 0.32 -7.18 -1.94
C TRP A 58 0.48 -8.69 -2.14
N HIS A 59 1.65 -9.14 -2.54
CA HIS A 59 1.96 -10.56 -2.69
C HIS A 59 1.80 -11.34 -1.39
N ALA A 60 2.31 -10.78 -0.29
CA ALA A 60 2.13 -11.34 1.05
C ALA A 60 0.64 -11.39 1.45
N LEU A 61 -0.10 -10.30 1.19
CA LEU A 61 -1.55 -10.25 1.39
C LEU A 61 -2.26 -11.36 0.63
N ARG A 62 -2.00 -11.50 -0.68
CA ARG A 62 -2.67 -12.52 -1.52
C ARG A 62 -2.40 -13.94 -1.04
N ARG A 63 -1.18 -14.26 -0.64
CA ARG A 63 -0.85 -15.56 -0.05
C ARG A 63 -1.67 -15.84 1.21
N ARG A 64 -1.82 -14.84 2.08
CA ARG A 64 -2.60 -14.97 3.31
C ARG A 64 -4.10 -15.10 3.05
N GLU A 65 -4.62 -14.33 2.11
CA GLU A 65 -6.00 -14.40 1.67
C GLU A 65 -6.34 -15.80 1.13
N LEU A 66 -5.53 -16.33 0.21
CA LEU A 66 -5.70 -17.66 -0.36
C LEU A 66 -5.59 -18.81 0.66
N ARG A 67 -4.79 -18.61 1.71
CA ARG A 67 -4.62 -19.59 2.80
C ARG A 67 -5.61 -19.42 3.96
N ASN A 68 -6.51 -18.43 3.88
CA ASN A 68 -7.38 -18.04 5.00
C ASN A 68 -6.60 -17.78 6.30
N SER A 69 -5.44 -17.14 6.20
CA SER A 69 -4.52 -16.86 7.32
C SER A 69 -4.32 -15.36 7.58
N MET A 70 -5.23 -14.51 7.08
CA MET A 70 -5.22 -13.09 7.42
C MET A 70 -5.49 -12.87 8.91
N VAL A 71 -4.80 -11.90 9.50
CA VAL A 71 -5.04 -11.43 10.86
C VAL A 71 -6.10 -10.32 10.87
N GLY A 72 -6.09 -9.48 9.83
CA GLY A 72 -7.13 -8.48 9.60
C GLY A 72 -8.44 -9.13 9.12
N ASN A 73 -9.56 -8.55 9.54
CA ASN A 73 -10.88 -9.04 9.10
C ASN A 73 -11.14 -8.80 7.60
N ASN A 74 -10.54 -7.74 7.05
CA ASN A 74 -10.71 -7.30 5.67
C ASN A 74 -9.34 -7.16 4.99
N VAL A 75 -9.33 -7.20 3.66
CA VAL A 75 -8.09 -7.13 2.86
C VAL A 75 -7.36 -5.78 3.00
N ASP A 76 -8.09 -4.67 3.11
CA ASP A 76 -7.53 -3.33 3.35
C ASP A 76 -6.81 -3.26 4.70
N THR A 77 -7.42 -3.78 5.75
CA THR A 77 -6.85 -3.85 7.10
C THR A 77 -5.60 -4.74 7.15
N GLU A 78 -5.64 -5.88 6.47
CA GLU A 78 -4.48 -6.79 6.38
C GLU A 78 -3.33 -6.15 5.59
N PHE A 79 -3.62 -5.43 4.50
CA PHE A 79 -2.60 -4.69 3.77
C PHE A 79 -1.92 -3.62 4.64
N LEU A 80 -2.71 -2.81 5.37
CA LEU A 80 -2.18 -1.80 6.30
C LEU A 80 -1.31 -2.44 7.40
N ARG A 81 -1.70 -3.61 7.90
CA ARG A 81 -0.93 -4.37 8.88
C ARG A 81 0.42 -4.82 8.33
N LEU A 82 0.41 -5.42 7.14
CA LEU A 82 1.62 -5.91 6.49
C LEU A 82 2.60 -4.79 6.16
N ILE A 83 2.13 -3.70 5.53
CA ILE A 83 2.99 -2.58 5.14
C ILE A 83 3.60 -1.87 6.34
N SER A 84 2.91 -1.86 7.49
CA SER A 84 3.39 -1.22 8.71
C SER A 84 4.28 -2.11 9.58
N GLY A 85 4.58 -3.34 9.15
CA GLY A 85 5.50 -4.22 9.85
C GLY A 85 5.03 -4.66 11.25
N THR A 86 3.72 -4.69 11.52
CA THR A 86 3.19 -4.99 12.85
C THR A 86 2.09 -6.05 12.84
N HIS A 87 1.91 -6.74 13.98
CA HIS A 87 0.80 -7.68 14.19
C HIS A 87 -0.45 -7.01 14.77
N GLN A 88 -0.30 -5.80 15.28
CA GLN A 88 -1.37 -5.10 15.96
C GLN A 88 -2.09 -4.15 15.00
N ILE A 89 -3.34 -4.46 14.66
CA ILE A 89 -4.17 -3.68 13.73
C ILE A 89 -4.26 -2.20 14.15
N ARG A 90 -4.43 -1.92 15.44
CA ARG A 90 -4.49 -0.54 15.94
C ARG A 90 -3.20 0.24 15.68
N ILE A 91 -2.05 -0.40 15.83
CA ILE A 91 -0.74 0.20 15.53
C ILE A 91 -0.60 0.41 14.03
N ALA A 92 -1.06 -0.55 13.22
CA ALA A 92 -1.03 -0.45 11.77
C ALA A 92 -1.77 0.79 11.25
N PHE A 93 -2.98 1.05 11.73
CA PHE A 93 -3.73 2.27 11.40
C PHE A 93 -2.99 3.54 11.82
N GLY A 94 -2.37 3.54 12.99
CA GLY A 94 -1.58 4.67 13.47
C GLY A 94 -0.29 4.92 12.67
N ARG A 95 0.27 3.89 12.03
CA ARG A 95 1.51 3.99 11.23
C ARG A 95 1.24 4.27 9.76
N ALA A 96 0.43 3.43 9.13
CA ALA A 96 0.19 3.47 7.69
C ALA A 96 -1.07 4.24 7.27
N GLY A 97 -1.99 4.52 8.20
CA GLY A 97 -3.20 5.31 7.95
C GLY A 97 -2.93 6.83 7.92
N LEU A 98 -3.96 7.58 7.57
CA LEU A 98 -3.92 9.05 7.56
C LEU A 98 -3.85 9.62 8.99
N LYS A 99 -3.18 10.77 9.11
CA LYS A 99 -3.05 11.53 10.36
C LYS A 99 -3.43 12.99 10.14
N GLN A 100 -3.75 13.66 11.24
CA GLN A 100 -3.88 15.13 11.24
C GLN A 100 -2.57 15.76 10.75
N GLY A 101 -2.69 16.75 9.87
CA GLY A 101 -1.58 17.44 9.24
C GLY A 101 -1.07 16.77 7.94
N ASP A 102 -1.54 15.58 7.56
CA ASP A 102 -1.18 15.00 6.27
C ASP A 102 -1.75 15.86 5.13
N GLU A 103 -0.91 16.20 4.15
CA GLU A 103 -1.29 16.96 2.94
C GLU A 103 -1.45 16.04 1.72
N ASN A 104 -0.80 14.86 1.78
CA ASN A 104 -0.80 13.89 0.69
C ASN A 104 -1.16 12.50 1.21
N ALA A 105 -1.73 11.70 0.31
CA ALA A 105 -2.04 10.30 0.56
C ALA A 105 -1.92 9.48 -0.72
N TRP A 106 -2.09 8.15 -0.59
CA TRP A 106 -2.33 7.26 -1.72
C TRP A 106 -3.75 6.71 -1.65
N ILE A 107 -4.47 6.78 -2.78
CA ILE A 107 -5.59 5.90 -3.05
C ILE A 107 -5.00 4.61 -3.60
N VAL A 108 -5.29 3.48 -2.97
CA VAL A 108 -4.71 2.18 -3.34
C VAL A 108 -5.82 1.21 -3.69
N TYR A 109 -5.65 0.49 -4.78
CA TYR A 109 -6.49 -0.65 -5.14
C TYR A 109 -5.68 -1.94 -5.02
N LEU A 110 -6.25 -2.97 -4.39
CA LEU A 110 -5.66 -4.29 -4.15
C LEU A 110 -6.23 -5.29 -5.16
N PRO A 111 -5.53 -5.60 -6.26
CA PRO A 111 -6.04 -6.49 -7.29
C PRO A 111 -6.39 -7.87 -6.76
N GLU A 112 -7.46 -8.44 -7.29
CA GLU A 112 -7.85 -9.83 -7.04
C GLU A 112 -7.64 -10.66 -8.31
N PHE A 113 -7.06 -11.85 -8.15
CA PHE A 113 -7.01 -12.86 -9.19
C PHE A 113 -7.98 -13.98 -8.90
N GLY A 114 -8.50 -14.58 -9.97
CA GLY A 114 -9.30 -15.79 -9.87
C GLY A 114 -8.53 -16.95 -9.23
N THR A 115 -9.27 -17.93 -8.76
CA THR A 115 -8.74 -19.14 -8.12
C THR A 115 -7.89 -20.02 -9.06
N GLU A 116 -7.91 -19.77 -10.36
CA GLU A 116 -7.06 -20.42 -11.36
C GLU A 116 -5.56 -20.13 -11.18
N TYR A 117 -5.22 -19.03 -10.47
CA TYR A 117 -3.86 -18.71 -10.05
C TYR A 117 -3.56 -19.17 -8.61
N ALA A 118 -4.39 -20.07 -8.07
CA ALA A 118 -4.14 -20.64 -6.76
C ALA A 118 -2.80 -21.40 -6.78
N PHE A 119 -2.01 -21.17 -5.72
CA PHE A 119 -0.72 -21.82 -5.53
C PHE A 119 -0.76 -23.30 -5.80
N THR A 120 -0.06 -23.75 -6.82
CA THR A 120 0.41 -25.12 -6.86
C THR A 120 1.52 -25.25 -5.81
N LEU A 121 1.62 -26.42 -5.19
CA LEU A 121 2.65 -26.75 -4.19
C LEU A 121 4.09 -26.59 -4.72
N ASP A 122 4.25 -26.41 -6.03
CA ASP A 122 5.53 -26.34 -6.75
C ASP A 122 6.13 -24.91 -6.82
N GLY A 123 5.58 -23.94 -6.10
CA GLY A 123 6.20 -22.63 -5.96
C GLY A 123 5.99 -21.68 -7.15
N GLU A 124 4.93 -21.86 -7.93
CA GLU A 124 4.57 -20.90 -8.96
C GLU A 124 4.34 -19.52 -8.35
N THR A 125 5.03 -18.54 -8.90
CA THR A 125 4.93 -17.14 -8.49
C THR A 125 3.59 -16.59 -8.99
N LEU A 126 2.89 -15.85 -8.12
CA LEU A 126 1.77 -15.01 -8.55
C LEU A 126 2.25 -14.06 -9.65
N GLU A 127 1.58 -14.07 -10.78
CA GLU A 127 1.89 -13.11 -11.85
C GLU A 127 1.47 -11.70 -11.42
N ILE A 128 2.34 -10.73 -11.70
CA ILE A 128 2.03 -9.32 -11.48
C ILE A 128 1.15 -8.83 -12.63
N PRO A 129 -0.08 -8.35 -12.36
CA PRO A 129 -0.98 -7.88 -13.42
C PRO A 129 -0.47 -6.61 -14.08
N GLN A 130 -0.33 -6.63 -15.40
CA GLN A 130 0.30 -5.56 -16.17
C GLN A 130 -0.58 -4.31 -16.33
N ASN A 131 -1.89 -4.46 -16.44
CA ASN A 131 -2.81 -3.38 -16.81
C ASN A 131 -3.65 -2.83 -15.66
N THR A 132 -3.52 -3.37 -14.45
CA THR A 132 -4.44 -3.06 -13.33
C THR A 132 -4.48 -1.58 -12.99
N PHE A 133 -3.35 -0.88 -13.07
CA PHE A 133 -3.31 0.57 -12.84
C PHE A 133 -4.24 1.31 -13.82
N ASN A 134 -4.15 1.02 -15.11
CA ASN A 134 -4.95 1.69 -16.14
C ASN A 134 -6.44 1.34 -15.99
N ASP A 135 -6.75 0.08 -15.74
CA ASP A 135 -8.12 -0.42 -15.66
C ASP A 135 -8.88 0.19 -14.46
N ALA A 136 -8.18 0.43 -13.35
CA ALA A 136 -8.77 0.99 -12.13
C ALA A 136 -8.70 2.53 -12.05
N THR A 137 -8.07 3.20 -13.00
CA THR A 137 -7.87 4.67 -12.98
C THR A 137 -9.20 5.46 -12.95
N ALA A 138 -10.24 4.96 -13.62
CA ALA A 138 -11.54 5.64 -13.62
C ALA A 138 -12.17 5.70 -12.22
N ASP A 139 -12.08 4.61 -11.45
CA ASP A 139 -12.56 4.57 -10.07
C ASP A 139 -11.72 5.46 -9.14
N ALA A 140 -10.40 5.45 -9.30
CA ALA A 140 -9.50 6.34 -8.56
C ALA A 140 -9.84 7.82 -8.81
N ASN A 141 -10.08 8.21 -10.06
CA ASN A 141 -10.48 9.58 -10.42
C ASN A 141 -11.81 9.97 -9.77
N ARG A 142 -12.79 9.07 -9.73
CA ARG A 142 -14.05 9.30 -9.05
C ARG A 142 -13.87 9.52 -7.55
N LEU A 143 -13.03 8.72 -6.89
CA LEU A 143 -12.70 8.89 -5.48
C LEU A 143 -12.00 10.22 -5.20
N MET A 144 -11.04 10.63 -6.05
CA MET A 144 -10.39 11.95 -5.94
C MET A 144 -11.39 13.11 -5.99
N LEU A 145 -12.40 13.03 -6.83
CA LEU A 145 -13.47 14.05 -6.90
C LEU A 145 -14.26 14.15 -5.58
N HIS A 146 -14.63 13.01 -4.99
CA HIS A 146 -15.36 13.01 -3.71
C HIS A 146 -14.49 13.52 -2.56
N LEU A 147 -13.20 13.23 -2.59
CA LEU A 147 -12.22 13.69 -1.60
C LEU A 147 -11.79 15.16 -1.83
N LYS A 148 -12.21 15.79 -2.93
CA LYS A 148 -11.79 17.13 -3.34
C LYS A 148 -10.25 17.27 -3.43
N SER A 149 -9.58 16.19 -3.79
CA SER A 149 -8.13 16.11 -3.92
C SER A 149 -7.68 16.21 -5.38
N SER A 150 -6.42 16.53 -5.59
CA SER A 150 -5.77 16.57 -6.89
C SER A 150 -4.76 15.44 -7.05
N LEU A 151 -4.50 15.00 -8.28
CA LEU A 151 -3.53 13.97 -8.58
C LEU A 151 -2.11 14.49 -8.35
N VAL A 152 -1.30 13.69 -7.67
CA VAL A 152 0.16 13.81 -7.57
C VAL A 152 0.78 12.84 -8.58
N THR A 153 1.63 13.35 -9.47
CA THR A 153 2.20 12.56 -10.58
C THR A 153 3.41 11.72 -10.18
N GLU A 154 4.06 12.07 -9.07
CA GLU A 154 5.19 11.35 -8.53
C GLU A 154 4.78 9.94 -8.10
N ARG A 155 5.68 8.99 -8.33
CA ARG A 155 5.50 7.61 -7.87
C ARG A 155 6.13 7.43 -6.49
N PRO A 156 5.76 6.35 -5.74
CA PRO A 156 6.30 6.12 -4.41
C PRO A 156 7.83 6.12 -4.39
N MET A 157 8.40 6.81 -3.41
CA MET A 157 9.85 6.86 -3.18
C MET A 157 10.14 6.59 -1.70
N PRO A 158 11.22 5.83 -1.39
CA PRO A 158 11.60 5.54 -0.02
C PRO A 158 12.18 6.79 0.64
N THR A 159 11.73 7.06 1.87
CA THR A 159 12.23 8.18 2.69
C THR A 159 12.51 7.71 4.12
N VAL A 160 13.44 8.37 4.79
CA VAL A 160 13.72 8.13 6.21
C VAL A 160 12.48 8.40 7.07
N GLU A 161 11.77 9.49 6.77
CA GLU A 161 10.51 9.84 7.45
C GLU A 161 9.46 8.72 7.32
N GLY A 162 9.35 8.11 6.13
CA GLY A 162 8.43 7.00 5.90
C GLY A 162 8.76 5.79 6.76
N LEU A 163 10.04 5.41 6.90
CA LEU A 163 10.47 4.33 7.78
C LEU A 163 10.16 4.64 9.25
N GLN A 164 10.45 5.86 9.69
CA GLN A 164 10.13 6.31 11.06
C GLN A 164 8.62 6.29 11.30
N ARG A 165 7.82 6.76 10.33
CA ARG A 165 6.35 6.71 10.42
C ARG A 165 5.84 5.28 10.58
N LEU A 166 6.47 4.32 9.90
CA LEU A 166 6.13 2.90 10.03
C LEU A 166 6.66 2.25 11.32
N GLY A 167 7.44 2.98 12.11
CA GLY A 167 7.98 2.55 13.40
C GLY A 167 9.34 1.87 13.31
N ASN A 168 10.10 2.15 12.26
CA ASN A 168 11.50 1.77 12.16
C ASN A 168 12.37 2.99 12.52
N ASP A 169 12.84 3.02 13.77
CA ASP A 169 13.63 4.13 14.32
C ASP A 169 15.15 3.95 14.12
N SER A 170 15.58 3.04 13.25
CA SER A 170 16.99 2.85 12.93
C SER A 170 17.57 4.11 12.29
N ASN A 171 18.87 4.33 12.45
CA ASN A 171 19.55 5.48 11.87
C ASN A 171 19.84 5.24 10.38
N PHE A 172 19.17 5.96 9.51
CA PHE A 172 19.30 5.92 8.05
C PHE A 172 19.89 7.21 7.47
N GLY A 173 20.52 8.05 8.28
CA GLY A 173 20.91 9.42 7.89
C GLY A 173 21.79 9.53 6.63
N ASP A 174 22.65 8.54 6.38
CA ASP A 174 23.56 8.49 5.23
C ASP A 174 23.14 7.42 4.19
N SER A 175 21.95 6.84 4.32
CA SER A 175 21.49 5.74 3.45
C SER A 175 21.09 6.24 2.07
N ASN A 176 21.47 5.49 1.05
CA ASN A 176 21.00 5.74 -0.32
C ASN A 176 19.60 5.15 -0.54
N LEU A 177 18.99 5.46 -1.70
CA LEU A 177 17.62 5.02 -2.02
C LEU A 177 17.45 3.49 -2.01
N LEU A 178 18.45 2.72 -2.43
CA LEU A 178 18.38 1.25 -2.45
C LEU A 178 18.41 0.67 -1.04
N GLU A 179 19.20 1.26 -0.15
CA GLU A 179 19.26 0.86 1.26
C GLU A 179 17.93 1.17 1.97
N LEU A 180 17.36 2.34 1.70
CA LEU A 180 16.05 2.73 2.22
C LEU A 180 14.95 1.79 1.70
N GLU A 181 14.91 1.51 0.40
CA GLU A 181 13.94 0.58 -0.19
C GLU A 181 14.07 -0.82 0.45
N SER A 182 15.30 -1.32 0.60
CA SER A 182 15.57 -2.60 1.25
C SER A 182 15.08 -2.62 2.70
N ALA A 183 15.22 -1.51 3.43
CA ALA A 183 14.72 -1.38 4.79
C ALA A 183 13.19 -1.44 4.85
N PHE A 184 12.46 -0.81 3.90
CA PHE A 184 11.02 -0.93 3.79
C PHE A 184 10.57 -2.37 3.50
N LEU A 185 11.23 -3.05 2.56
CA LEU A 185 10.94 -4.45 2.22
C LEU A 185 11.15 -5.38 3.41
N LEU A 186 12.26 -5.22 4.12
CA LEU A 186 12.54 -6.00 5.32
C LEU A 186 11.52 -5.72 6.43
N HIS A 187 11.15 -4.45 6.62
CA HIS A 187 10.16 -4.06 7.62
C HIS A 187 8.79 -4.72 7.36
N ALA A 188 8.32 -4.70 6.12
CA ALA A 188 7.08 -5.38 5.74
C ALA A 188 7.17 -6.91 5.91
N ALA A 189 8.32 -7.52 5.58
CA ALA A 189 8.54 -8.95 5.74
C ALA A 189 8.46 -9.40 7.21
N MET A 190 8.81 -8.57 8.18
CA MET A 190 8.69 -8.88 9.61
C MET A 190 7.23 -9.17 10.00
N ALA A 191 6.25 -8.47 9.44
CA ALA A 191 4.84 -8.74 9.69
C ALA A 191 4.34 -10.04 9.04
N ASP A 192 4.97 -10.48 7.97
CA ASP A 192 4.61 -11.72 7.26
C ASP A 192 5.20 -12.96 7.93
N MET A 193 6.39 -12.86 8.52
CA MET A 193 7.12 -13.98 9.12
C MET A 193 6.64 -14.39 10.52
N SER A 194 5.98 -13.52 11.23
CA SER A 194 5.67 -13.69 12.66
C SER A 194 4.22 -14.16 12.87
N THR A 195 3.88 -15.34 12.40
CA THR A 195 2.59 -16.03 12.66
C THR A 195 2.81 -17.45 13.10
#